data_63add4c41f729744f57af969483005f3
#
_entry.id   63add4c41f729744f57af969483005f3
#
_cell.length_a   1.000
_cell.length_b   1.000
_cell.length_c   1.000
_cell.angle_alpha   90.00
_cell.angle_beta   90.00
_cell.angle_gamma   90.00
#
_symmetry.space_group_name_H-M   'P 1'
#
loop_
_entity.id
_entity.type
_entity.pdbx_description
1 polymer ?
#
loop_
_entity_poly.entity_id
_entity_poly.type
_entity_poly.pdbx_seq_one_letter_code
_entity_poly.pdbx_strand_id
1 'polypeptide(L)' 'MRLAVLLSLVLLSPGVVCAHDSHKARASDKSQEVATAKALRRLPKGATVTDTSCRQIKHVFQTRWRCTITYCD' A
#
# COMPACT_ATOMS: atom_id res chain seq x y z
N MET A 1 2.95 5.19 -38.14
CA MET A 1 2.83 4.97 -37.71
C MET A 1 2.53 4.23 -36.75
N ARG A 2 2.41 3.62 -36.41
CA ARG A 2 2.20 2.86 -35.74
C ARG A 2 2.71 2.91 -34.44
N LEU A 3 3.35 3.33 -34.12
CA LEU A 3 4.03 3.44 -33.00
C LEU A 3 3.20 3.60 -31.85
N ALA A 4 2.48 4.15 -31.83
CA ALA A 4 1.72 4.55 -30.80
C ALA A 4 1.29 3.38 -30.14
N VAL A 5 1.06 2.50 -30.73
CA VAL A 5 0.66 1.39 -30.19
C VAL A 5 1.31 0.93 -29.08
N LEU A 6 2.43 0.87 -29.17
CA LEU A 6 3.17 0.41 -28.20
C LEU A 6 2.88 0.92 -26.97
N LEU A 7 2.83 2.00 -26.79
CA LEU A 7 2.68 2.59 -25.65
C LEU A 7 1.63 2.00 -24.92
N SER A 8 0.73 1.75 -25.44
CA SER A 8 -0.34 1.37 -24.71
C SER A 8 0.02 0.23 -23.90
N LEU A 9 0.72 -0.53 -24.32
CA LEU A 9 1.03 -1.64 -23.65
C LEU A 9 1.50 -1.39 -22.40
N VAL A 10 2.32 -0.73 -22.32
CA VAL A 10 2.92 -0.43 -21.21
C VAL A 10 2.02 -0.27 -20.16
N LEU A 11 1.19 0.40 -20.25
CA LEU A 11 0.41 0.74 -19.28
C LEU A 11 -0.20 -0.30 -18.68
N LEU A 12 -0.38 -1.16 -19.25
CA LEU A 12 -0.99 -2.12 -18.78
C LEU A 12 -0.46 -2.73 -17.66
N SER A 13 0.50 -2.59 -17.40
CA SER A 13 1.03 -3.18 -16.38
C SER A 13 0.33 -2.93 -15.22
N PRO A 14 -0.48 -3.51 -14.93
CA PRO A 14 -1.25 -3.20 -13.93
C PRO A 14 -0.69 -3.68 -12.74
N GLY A 15 -1.12 -3.54 -11.83
CA GLY A 15 -0.61 -3.84 -10.68
C GLY A 15 -0.49 -5.28 -10.42
N VAL A 16 -0.03 -5.67 -9.31
CA VAL A 16 0.17 -7.02 -8.99
C VAL A 16 -1.11 -7.64 -8.50
N VAL A 17 -1.37 -8.83 -8.90
CA VAL A 17 -2.56 -9.53 -8.49
C VAL A 17 -2.12 -10.66 -7.58
N CYS A 18 -2.78 -10.82 -6.48
CA CYS A 18 -2.42 -11.86 -5.54
C CYS A 18 -2.84 -13.22 -6.05
N ALA A 19 -1.93 -14.15 -5.97
CA ALA A 19 -2.25 -15.49 -6.40
C ALA A 19 -3.12 -16.14 -5.33
N HIS A 20 -3.01 -15.69 -4.10
CA HIS A 20 -3.81 -16.22 -3.03
C HIS A 20 -4.58 -15.07 -2.41
N ASP A 21 -5.00 -15.19 -1.22
CA ASP A 21 -5.77 -14.15 -0.58
C ASP A 21 -4.90 -12.94 -0.31
N SER A 22 -5.49 -11.79 -0.34
CA SER A 22 -4.78 -10.59 0.03
C SER A 22 -5.08 -10.31 1.49
N HIS A 23 -4.13 -9.67 2.15
CA HIS A 23 -4.26 -9.36 3.56
C HIS A 23 -3.93 -7.89 3.78
N LYS A 24 -4.27 -7.38 4.93
CA LYS A 24 -3.99 -6.00 5.25
C LYS A 24 -3.27 -5.87 6.58
N ALA A 25 -2.31 -4.99 6.62
CA ALA A 25 -1.60 -4.68 7.85
C ALA A 25 -1.81 -3.22 8.12
N ARG A 26 -2.18 -2.86 9.34
CA ARG A 26 -2.45 -1.48 9.70
C ARG A 26 -1.62 -1.06 10.88
N ALA A 27 -1.31 0.21 10.93
CA ALA A 27 -0.63 0.78 12.07
C ALA A 27 -0.96 2.25 12.12
N SER A 28 -0.90 2.84 13.31
CA SER A 28 -1.14 4.26 13.43
C SER A 28 -0.07 4.91 14.25
N ASP A 29 0.18 6.16 13.97
CA ASP A 29 1.17 6.91 14.72
C ASP A 29 0.95 8.39 14.44
N LYS A 30 1.71 9.25 15.10
CA LYS A 30 1.55 10.67 14.93
C LYS A 30 2.09 11.10 13.58
N SER A 31 2.96 10.34 12.97
CA SER A 31 3.56 10.67 11.70
C SER A 31 3.19 9.65 10.66
N GLN A 32 2.93 10.09 9.44
CA GLN A 32 2.58 9.19 8.39
C GLN A 32 3.76 8.25 8.10
N GLU A 33 4.98 8.75 8.11
CA GLU A 33 6.12 7.92 7.86
C GLU A 33 6.30 6.84 8.90
N VAL A 34 6.11 7.17 10.14
CA VAL A 34 6.27 6.18 11.20
C VAL A 34 5.15 5.16 11.14
N ALA A 35 3.93 5.60 10.84
CA ALA A 35 2.80 4.68 10.75
C ALA A 35 3.04 3.69 9.61
N THR A 36 3.57 4.17 8.48
CA THR A 36 3.85 3.30 7.35
C THR A 36 4.94 2.31 7.74
N ALA A 37 5.98 2.77 8.40
CA ALA A 37 7.07 1.88 8.79
C ALA A 37 6.57 0.80 9.76
N LYS A 38 5.69 1.18 10.67
CA LYS A 38 5.18 0.21 11.61
C LYS A 38 4.32 -0.82 10.89
N ALA A 39 3.52 -0.40 9.93
CA ALA A 39 2.69 -1.33 9.19
C ALA A 39 3.57 -2.28 8.39
N LEU A 40 4.65 -1.77 7.81
CA LEU A 40 5.53 -2.62 7.04
C LEU A 40 6.19 -3.68 7.92
N ARG A 41 6.47 -3.36 9.15
CA ARG A 41 7.10 -4.33 10.03
C ARG A 41 6.17 -5.47 10.39
N ARG A 42 4.89 -5.30 10.19
CA ARG A 42 3.96 -6.36 10.52
C ARG A 42 3.79 -7.37 9.39
N LEU A 43 4.41 -7.11 8.26
CA LEU A 43 4.27 -8.01 7.14
C LEU A 43 5.16 -9.24 7.33
N PRO A 44 4.70 -10.39 6.91
CA PRO A 44 5.50 -11.59 7.01
C PRO A 44 6.58 -11.56 5.94
N LYS A 45 7.60 -12.36 6.10
CA LYS A 45 8.66 -12.39 5.12
C LYS A 45 8.09 -12.90 3.83
N GLY A 46 8.53 -12.37 2.75
CA GLY A 46 8.07 -12.81 1.45
C GLY A 46 6.79 -12.15 0.98
N ALA A 47 6.22 -11.28 1.79
CA ALA A 47 4.99 -10.64 1.41
C ALA A 47 5.23 -9.63 0.30
N THR A 48 4.32 -9.51 -0.62
CA THR A 48 4.41 -8.55 -1.70
C THR A 48 3.37 -7.47 -1.48
N VAL A 49 3.79 -6.24 -1.38
CA VAL A 49 2.88 -5.13 -1.16
C VAL A 49 2.20 -4.78 -2.47
N THR A 50 0.88 -4.72 -2.46
CA THR A 50 0.13 -4.38 -3.65
C THR A 50 -0.51 -3.00 -3.54
N ASP A 51 -0.68 -2.48 -2.37
CA ASP A 51 -1.28 -1.15 -2.21
C ASP A 51 -0.92 -0.59 -0.84
N THR A 52 -0.82 0.72 -0.76
CA THR A 52 -0.53 1.38 0.50
C THR A 52 -1.40 2.62 0.55
N SER A 53 -2.11 2.81 1.62
CA SER A 53 -2.91 4.02 1.77
C SER A 53 -2.84 4.50 3.20
N CYS A 54 -2.81 5.78 3.39
CA CYS A 54 -2.78 6.38 4.71
C CYS A 54 -3.87 7.40 4.81
N ARG A 55 -4.44 7.54 5.99
CA ARG A 55 -5.45 8.55 6.19
C ARG A 55 -5.20 9.21 7.53
N GLN A 56 -5.54 10.46 7.61
CA GLN A 56 -5.37 11.21 8.83
C GLN A 56 -6.62 11.04 9.67
N ILE A 57 -6.42 10.77 10.95
CA ILE A 57 -7.53 10.61 11.85
C ILE A 57 -7.40 11.69 12.89
N LYS A 58 -8.41 12.55 13.01
CA LYS A 58 -8.35 13.62 13.96
C LYS A 58 -9.02 13.23 15.26
N HIS A 59 -8.34 13.49 16.34
CA HIS A 59 -8.89 13.24 17.64
C HIS A 59 -9.02 14.60 18.31
N VAL A 60 -9.73 14.65 19.37
CA VAL A 60 -9.94 15.87 20.11
C VAL A 60 -8.67 16.64 20.39
N PHE A 61 -7.66 16.00 20.83
CA PHE A 61 -6.43 16.70 21.16
C PHE A 61 -5.27 16.46 20.22
N GLN A 62 -5.39 15.63 19.26
CA GLN A 62 -4.26 15.39 18.39
C GLN A 62 -4.68 14.70 17.10
N THR A 63 -3.84 14.75 16.12
CA THR A 63 -4.10 14.12 14.85
C THR A 63 -3.16 12.93 14.74
N ARG A 64 -3.66 11.84 14.26
CA ARG A 64 -2.84 10.67 14.06
C ARG A 64 -3.02 10.18 12.63
N TRP A 65 -2.08 9.39 12.16
CA TRP A 65 -2.15 8.81 10.84
C TRP A 65 -2.34 7.32 10.97
N ARG A 66 -3.19 6.77 10.14
CA ARG A 66 -3.38 5.34 10.10
C ARG A 66 -3.02 4.90 8.70
N CYS A 67 -2.06 4.02 8.57
CA CYS A 67 -1.66 3.52 7.27
C CYS A 67 -2.04 2.06 7.14
N THR A 68 -2.55 1.70 5.98
CA THR A 68 -2.96 0.33 5.70
C THR A 68 -2.18 -0.15 4.51
N ILE A 69 -1.56 -1.30 4.64
CA ILE A 69 -0.81 -1.87 3.56
C ILE A 69 -1.49 -3.16 3.15
N THR A 70 -1.80 -3.29 1.88
CA THR A 70 -2.42 -4.50 1.37
C THR A 70 -1.30 -5.33 0.77
N TYR A 71 -1.25 -6.59 1.10
CA TYR A 71 -0.18 -7.45 0.65
C TYR A 71 -0.65 -8.87 0.36
N CYS A 72 0.17 -9.62 -0.35
CA CYS A 72 -0.11 -11.00 -0.64
C CYS A 72 1.07 -11.79 -0.15
N ASP A 73 0.85 -12.97 0.31
CA ASP A 73 1.99 -13.82 0.68
C ASP A 73 1.94 -15.18 -0.04
#